data_d782a0b2e2ea8c33f69cade1587de84d
#
_entry.id   d782a0b2e2ea8c33f69cade1587de84d
#
_cell.length_a   1.000
_cell.length_b   1.000
_cell.length_c   1.000
_cell.angle_alpha   90.00
_cell.angle_beta   90.00
_cell.angle_gamma   90.00
#
_symmetry.space_group_name_H-M   'P 1'
#
loop_
_entity.id
_entity.type
_entity.pdbx_description
1 polymer ?
#
loop_
_entity_poly.entity_id
_entity_poly.type
_entity_poly.pdbx_seq_one_letter_code
_entity_poly.pdbx_strand_id
1 'polypeptide(L)'
;MRAEDFELLYKLEEKYWWFVAMRQITDTVAAAELQKPNLRILDAGCGTGYNLGHYEIGDSRDVYGFDIAGAALEGLRKRGFRKIAQASVTEIPFKPDAFDLVFSFDVVCQLPYERHDAALGEMHRVLKPGGFLFIRVPAFMWLRSSHDDELETFYRYKREELSSRLVRLGFTIEWSSYANGFLFPVILLRRLIKHLGIGKGTDVKPLPRGLGWLDPVFRGILQREAKWFKSGKRLPLGLSLICYARKGSPP
;
A
#
# COMPACT_ATOMS: atom_id res chain seq x y z
N MET A 1 -10.23 -8.22 7.48
CA MET A 1 -11.27 -7.82 6.47
C MET A 1 -12.26 -8.96 6.25
N ARG A 2 -13.56 -8.67 6.11
CA ARG A 2 -14.62 -9.66 5.87
C ARG A 2 -14.64 -10.08 4.39
N ALA A 3 -15.23 -11.26 4.07
CA ALA A 3 -15.31 -11.76 2.70
C ALA A 3 -16.01 -10.77 1.73
N GLU A 4 -17.06 -10.09 2.20
CA GLU A 4 -17.81 -9.08 1.44
C GLU A 4 -16.93 -7.88 1.03
N ASP A 5 -15.96 -7.51 1.86
CA ASP A 5 -15.04 -6.40 1.58
C ASP A 5 -14.07 -6.77 0.44
N PHE A 6 -13.67 -8.05 0.32
CA PHE A 6 -12.86 -8.52 -0.79
C PHE A 6 -13.60 -8.49 -2.13
N GLU A 7 -14.91 -8.80 -2.15
CA GLU A 7 -15.71 -8.66 -3.37
C GLU A 7 -15.84 -7.20 -3.81
N LEU A 8 -16.01 -6.30 -2.85
CA LEU A 8 -16.05 -4.86 -3.14
C LEU A 8 -14.71 -4.37 -3.66
N LEU A 9 -13.60 -4.75 -3.02
CA LEU A 9 -12.25 -4.44 -3.48
C LEU A 9 -12.03 -4.94 -4.91
N TYR A 10 -12.34 -6.20 -5.19
CA TYR A 10 -12.19 -6.80 -6.52
C TYR A 10 -12.85 -5.98 -7.62
N LYS A 11 -14.01 -5.34 -7.34
CA LYS A 11 -14.75 -4.49 -8.29
C LYS A 11 -14.18 -3.07 -8.40
N LEU A 12 -13.61 -2.54 -7.31
CA LEU A 12 -13.20 -1.14 -7.22
C LEU A 12 -11.74 -0.90 -7.60
N GLU A 13 -10.84 -1.81 -7.24
CA GLU A 13 -9.40 -1.58 -7.34
C GLU A 13 -8.88 -1.32 -8.76
N GLU A 14 -9.65 -1.73 -9.78
CA GLU A 14 -9.32 -1.47 -11.17
C GLU A 14 -9.63 -0.03 -11.60
N LYS A 15 -10.75 0.52 -11.16
CA LYS A 15 -11.34 1.74 -11.74
C LYS A 15 -11.45 2.90 -10.77
N TYR A 16 -11.57 2.62 -9.48
CA TYR A 16 -11.80 3.66 -8.49
C TYR A 16 -10.58 4.59 -8.40
N TRP A 17 -10.83 5.89 -8.45
CA TRP A 17 -9.83 6.95 -8.56
C TRP A 17 -8.66 6.80 -7.59
N TRP A 18 -8.94 6.42 -6.34
CA TRP A 18 -7.94 6.29 -5.30
C TRP A 18 -6.91 5.19 -5.60
N PHE A 19 -7.38 3.97 -5.96
CA PHE A 19 -6.50 2.85 -6.28
C PHE A 19 -5.64 3.14 -7.51
N VAL A 20 -6.25 3.71 -8.57
CA VAL A 20 -5.54 4.09 -9.79
C VAL A 20 -4.46 5.12 -9.50
N ALA A 21 -4.80 6.16 -8.73
CA ALA A 21 -3.86 7.23 -8.40
C ALA A 21 -2.73 6.76 -7.47
N MET A 22 -3.06 5.90 -6.48
CA MET A 22 -2.03 5.36 -5.58
C MET A 22 -1.05 4.44 -6.30
N ARG A 23 -1.50 3.66 -7.31
CA ARG A 23 -0.59 2.91 -8.17
C ARG A 23 0.34 3.83 -8.96
N GLN A 24 -0.18 4.90 -9.55
CA GLN A 24 0.64 5.88 -10.27
C GLN A 24 1.70 6.52 -9.37
N ILE A 25 1.37 6.79 -8.11
CA ILE A 25 2.35 7.26 -7.12
C ILE A 25 3.41 6.18 -6.86
N THR A 26 2.99 4.93 -6.68
CA THR A 26 3.91 3.79 -6.48
C THR A 26 4.85 3.63 -7.68
N ASP A 27 4.30 3.61 -8.90
CA ASP A 27 5.06 3.50 -10.15
C ASP A 27 6.07 4.66 -10.28
N THR A 28 5.69 5.85 -9.84
CA THR A 28 6.55 7.03 -9.88
C THR A 28 7.72 6.91 -8.89
N VAL A 29 7.45 6.48 -7.67
CA VAL A 29 8.46 6.39 -6.61
C VAL A 29 9.41 5.21 -6.86
N ALA A 30 8.89 4.07 -7.30
CA ALA A 30 9.66 2.86 -7.59
C ALA A 30 10.17 2.79 -9.04
N ALA A 31 10.08 3.88 -9.82
CA ALA A 31 10.32 3.88 -11.26
C ALA A 31 11.68 3.32 -11.66
N ALA A 32 12.73 3.64 -10.91
CA ALA A 32 14.10 3.21 -11.22
C ALA A 32 14.24 1.68 -11.14
N GLU A 33 13.62 1.06 -10.13
CA GLU A 33 13.63 -0.40 -9.97
C GLU A 33 12.69 -1.07 -10.97
N LEU A 34 11.51 -0.51 -11.16
CA LEU A 34 10.53 -1.07 -12.10
C LEU A 34 10.97 -1.05 -13.57
N GLN A 35 12.04 -0.31 -13.91
CA GLN A 35 12.65 -0.33 -15.26
C GLN A 35 13.72 -1.42 -15.42
N LYS A 36 14.16 -2.06 -14.35
CA LYS A 36 15.17 -3.13 -14.42
C LYS A 36 14.55 -4.40 -15.03
N PRO A 37 15.30 -5.15 -15.84
CA PRO A 37 14.84 -6.44 -16.36
C PRO A 37 14.89 -7.54 -15.29
N ASN A 38 14.13 -8.60 -15.50
CA ASN A 38 14.19 -9.85 -14.71
C ASN A 38 13.96 -9.65 -13.21
N LEU A 39 13.08 -8.71 -12.85
CA LEU A 39 12.73 -8.45 -11.45
C LEU A 39 11.90 -9.59 -10.86
N ARG A 40 12.29 -10.02 -9.66
CA ARG A 40 11.43 -10.82 -8.79
C ARG A 40 10.76 -9.91 -7.76
N ILE A 41 9.45 -9.81 -7.87
CA ILE A 41 8.62 -8.91 -7.08
C ILE A 41 7.72 -9.72 -6.15
N LEU A 42 7.58 -9.28 -4.91
CA LEU A 42 6.61 -9.83 -3.96
C LEU A 42 5.61 -8.75 -3.55
N ASP A 43 4.32 -9.03 -3.65
CA ASP A 43 3.27 -8.25 -3.02
C ASP A 43 2.84 -8.95 -1.71
N ALA A 44 3.28 -8.38 -0.59
CA ALA A 44 3.09 -8.92 0.75
C ALA A 44 1.76 -8.44 1.33
N GLY A 45 0.74 -9.30 1.31
CA GLY A 45 -0.65 -8.96 1.59
C GLY A 45 -1.34 -8.42 0.34
N CYS A 46 -1.32 -9.23 -0.72
CA CYS A 46 -1.70 -8.81 -2.08
C CYS A 46 -3.21 -8.66 -2.31
N GLY A 47 -4.05 -8.96 -1.31
CA GLY A 47 -5.49 -8.86 -1.42
C GLY A 47 -6.02 -9.65 -2.63
N THR A 48 -6.88 -9.01 -3.42
CA THR A 48 -7.50 -9.62 -4.60
C THR A 48 -6.60 -9.63 -5.85
N GLY A 49 -5.37 -9.10 -5.76
CA GLY A 49 -4.29 -9.31 -6.72
C GLY A 49 -4.28 -8.38 -7.93
N TYR A 50 -5.00 -7.27 -7.91
CA TYR A 50 -4.92 -6.34 -9.03
C TYR A 50 -3.51 -5.77 -9.25
N ASN A 51 -2.78 -5.49 -8.16
CA ASN A 51 -1.40 -5.02 -8.25
C ASN A 51 -0.47 -6.08 -8.86
N LEU A 52 -0.70 -7.38 -8.58
CA LEU A 52 0.10 -8.45 -9.20
C LEU A 52 0.03 -8.35 -10.73
N GLY A 53 -1.20 -8.26 -11.30
CA GLY A 53 -1.38 -8.11 -12.74
C GLY A 53 -0.81 -6.80 -13.30
N HIS A 54 -0.85 -5.72 -12.50
CA HIS A 54 -0.25 -4.45 -12.90
C HIS A 54 1.28 -4.52 -13.01
N TYR A 55 1.92 -5.29 -12.13
CA TYR A 55 3.38 -5.42 -12.13
C TYR A 55 3.90 -6.60 -12.97
N GLU A 56 3.05 -7.55 -13.34
CA GLU A 56 3.39 -8.65 -14.25
C GLU A 56 3.34 -8.14 -15.70
N ILE A 57 4.51 -7.87 -16.27
CA ILE A 57 4.64 -7.36 -17.65
C ILE A 57 5.37 -8.41 -18.47
N GLY A 58 4.61 -9.23 -19.20
CA GLY A 58 5.15 -10.33 -20.01
C GLY A 58 6.09 -11.23 -19.19
N ASP A 59 7.16 -11.74 -19.83
CA ASP A 59 8.14 -12.60 -19.17
C ASP A 59 9.26 -11.83 -18.46
N SER A 60 9.20 -10.50 -18.45
CA SER A 60 10.27 -9.66 -17.92
C SER A 60 10.24 -9.49 -16.41
N ARG A 61 9.17 -9.91 -15.73
CA ARG A 61 9.00 -9.82 -14.28
C ARG A 61 8.36 -11.06 -13.70
N ASP A 62 8.92 -11.52 -12.60
CA ASP A 62 8.45 -12.70 -11.87
C ASP A 62 7.74 -12.24 -10.60
N VAL A 63 6.40 -12.14 -10.67
CA VAL A 63 5.57 -11.53 -9.61
C VAL A 63 4.91 -12.60 -8.76
N TYR A 64 5.08 -12.50 -7.46
CA TYR A 64 4.51 -13.38 -6.44
C TYR A 64 3.61 -12.59 -5.50
N GLY A 65 2.62 -13.26 -4.93
CA GLY A 65 1.77 -12.66 -3.90
C GLY A 65 1.37 -13.66 -2.83
N PHE A 66 1.08 -13.15 -1.66
CA PHE A 66 0.41 -13.92 -0.63
C PHE A 66 -0.54 -13.04 0.17
N ASP A 67 -1.55 -13.66 0.74
CA ASP A 67 -2.48 -13.03 1.68
C ASP A 67 -2.90 -14.04 2.75
N ILE A 68 -3.25 -13.58 3.92
CA ILE A 68 -3.74 -14.44 5.01
C ILE A 68 -5.19 -14.87 4.78
N ALA A 69 -5.97 -14.06 4.07
CA ALA A 69 -7.40 -14.28 3.87
C ALA A 69 -7.68 -15.23 2.70
N GLY A 70 -8.37 -16.34 2.97
CA GLY A 70 -8.81 -17.27 1.92
C GLY A 70 -9.67 -16.61 0.84
N ALA A 71 -10.49 -15.63 1.20
CA ALA A 71 -11.31 -14.86 0.26
C ALA A 71 -10.47 -14.05 -0.73
N ALA A 72 -9.30 -13.53 -0.32
CA ALA A 72 -8.34 -12.88 -1.22
C ALA A 72 -7.84 -13.87 -2.29
N LEU A 73 -7.50 -15.09 -1.88
CA LEU A 73 -7.00 -16.13 -2.78
C LEU A 73 -8.02 -16.55 -3.85
N GLU A 74 -9.31 -16.48 -3.55
CA GLU A 74 -10.35 -16.70 -4.57
C GLU A 74 -10.32 -15.61 -5.65
N GLY A 75 -10.15 -14.35 -5.26
CA GLY A 75 -9.99 -13.23 -6.18
C GLY A 75 -8.77 -13.40 -7.07
N LEU A 76 -7.64 -13.79 -6.49
CA LEU A 76 -6.39 -14.09 -7.19
C LEU A 76 -6.55 -15.22 -8.21
N ARG A 77 -7.20 -16.31 -7.84
CA ARG A 77 -7.47 -17.45 -8.76
C ARG A 77 -8.40 -17.05 -9.91
N LYS A 78 -9.44 -16.25 -9.63
CA LYS A 78 -10.33 -15.69 -10.66
C LYS A 78 -9.59 -14.83 -11.69
N ARG A 79 -8.51 -14.15 -11.27
CA ARG A 79 -7.62 -13.38 -12.16
C ARG A 79 -6.57 -14.25 -12.87
N GLY A 80 -6.51 -15.55 -12.59
CA GLY A 80 -5.57 -16.49 -13.23
C GLY A 80 -4.19 -16.57 -12.60
N PHE A 81 -3.96 -15.93 -11.44
CA PHE A 81 -2.66 -16.00 -10.77
C PHE A 81 -2.40 -17.37 -10.15
N ARG A 82 -1.17 -17.89 -10.36
CA ARG A 82 -0.70 -19.18 -9.85
C ARG A 82 0.44 -19.07 -8.83
N LYS A 83 1.21 -17.99 -8.86
CA LYS A 83 2.34 -17.73 -7.95
C LYS A 83 1.84 -17.04 -6.67
N ILE A 84 0.90 -17.72 -5.99
CA ILE A 84 0.19 -17.20 -4.81
C ILE A 84 0.24 -18.20 -3.66
N ALA A 85 0.30 -17.70 -2.43
CA ALA A 85 0.28 -18.50 -1.21
C ALA A 85 -0.71 -17.95 -0.19
N GLN A 86 -1.21 -18.78 0.71
CA GLN A 86 -1.89 -18.33 1.93
C GLN A 86 -0.87 -18.29 3.06
N ALA A 87 -0.59 -17.09 3.58
CA ALA A 87 0.42 -16.93 4.62
C ALA A 87 0.23 -15.61 5.39
N SER A 88 0.85 -15.56 6.57
CA SER A 88 0.96 -14.33 7.36
C SER A 88 2.17 -13.50 6.93
N VAL A 89 2.04 -12.18 6.96
CA VAL A 89 3.16 -11.26 6.73
C VAL A 89 4.23 -11.36 7.83
N THR A 90 3.91 -11.96 8.97
CA THR A 90 4.88 -12.25 10.05
C THR A 90 5.58 -13.61 9.89
N GLU A 91 5.25 -14.36 8.84
CA GLU A 91 5.85 -15.65 8.51
C GLU A 91 5.76 -15.85 6.98
N ILE A 92 6.60 -15.13 6.24
CA ILE A 92 6.56 -15.09 4.78
C ILE A 92 7.09 -16.39 4.19
N PRO A 93 6.32 -17.12 3.34
CA PRO A 93 6.62 -18.50 2.91
C PRO A 93 7.67 -18.56 1.78
N PHE A 94 8.67 -17.71 1.84
CA PHE A 94 9.77 -17.65 0.88
C PHE A 94 11.13 -17.68 1.59
N LYS A 95 12.14 -18.15 0.87
CA LYS A 95 13.53 -18.18 1.36
C LYS A 95 14.08 -16.76 1.55
N PRO A 96 15.09 -16.58 2.40
CA PRO A 96 15.83 -15.32 2.44
C PRO A 96 16.38 -14.93 1.08
N ASP A 97 16.56 -13.66 0.84
CA ASP A 97 17.22 -13.08 -0.35
C ASP A 97 16.59 -13.52 -1.69
N ALA A 98 15.27 -13.68 -1.70
CA ALA A 98 14.54 -14.18 -2.86
C ALA A 98 14.06 -13.07 -3.82
N PHE A 99 13.84 -11.84 -3.33
CA PHE A 99 13.16 -10.79 -4.08
C PHE A 99 14.02 -9.53 -4.26
N ASP A 100 13.87 -8.92 -5.41
CA ASP A 100 14.50 -7.63 -5.72
C ASP A 100 13.67 -6.46 -5.18
N LEU A 101 12.34 -6.64 -5.15
CA LEU A 101 11.38 -5.63 -4.71
C LEU A 101 10.24 -6.29 -3.93
N VAL A 102 9.94 -5.74 -2.76
CA VAL A 102 8.77 -6.11 -1.96
C VAL A 102 7.84 -4.92 -1.86
N PHE A 103 6.58 -5.13 -2.21
CA PHE A 103 5.49 -4.21 -1.95
C PHE A 103 4.71 -4.63 -0.71
N SER A 104 4.24 -3.65 0.08
CA SER A 104 3.29 -3.85 1.17
C SER A 104 2.34 -2.66 1.26
N PHE A 105 1.07 -2.87 0.97
CA PHE A 105 0.07 -1.82 0.87
C PHE A 105 -0.98 -1.97 1.97
N ASP A 106 -0.88 -1.16 3.02
CA ASP A 106 -1.84 -1.08 4.13
C ASP A 106 -2.02 -2.42 4.89
N VAL A 107 -0.95 -3.25 4.99
CA VAL A 107 -0.97 -4.57 5.63
C VAL A 107 -0.50 -4.50 7.08
N VAL A 108 0.68 -3.92 7.33
CA VAL A 108 1.30 -3.91 8.68
C VAL A 108 0.40 -3.21 9.71
N CYS A 109 -0.37 -2.21 9.28
CA CYS A 109 -1.33 -1.50 10.13
C CYS A 109 -2.52 -2.36 10.59
N GLN A 110 -2.74 -3.53 9.99
CA GLN A 110 -3.78 -4.50 10.37
C GLN A 110 -3.29 -5.52 11.42
N LEU A 111 -2.04 -5.46 11.81
CA LEU A 111 -1.48 -6.30 12.87
C LEU A 111 -1.56 -5.58 14.23
N PRO A 112 -1.57 -6.34 15.35
CA PRO A 112 -1.23 -5.78 16.64
C PRO A 112 0.16 -5.13 16.60
N TYR A 113 0.30 -4.02 17.33
CA TYR A 113 1.50 -3.16 17.28
C TYR A 113 2.80 -3.92 17.59
N GLU A 114 2.72 -4.91 18.49
CA GLU A 114 3.83 -5.74 18.93
C GLU A 114 4.36 -6.65 17.82
N ARG A 115 3.55 -6.91 16.79
CA ARG A 115 3.90 -7.77 15.65
C ARG A 115 4.47 -7.01 14.46
N HIS A 116 4.50 -5.69 14.50
CA HIS A 116 4.96 -4.87 13.37
C HIS A 116 6.43 -5.13 13.03
N ASP A 117 7.32 -5.23 14.04
CA ASP A 117 8.74 -5.47 13.80
C ASP A 117 8.97 -6.88 13.22
N ALA A 118 8.16 -7.88 13.60
CA ALA A 118 8.22 -9.21 13.01
C ALA A 118 7.86 -9.19 11.51
N ALA A 119 6.77 -8.49 11.15
CA ALA A 119 6.36 -8.34 9.74
C ALA A 119 7.40 -7.61 8.90
N LEU A 120 7.93 -6.49 9.39
CA LEU A 120 8.96 -5.72 8.70
C LEU A 120 10.29 -6.49 8.60
N GLY A 121 10.62 -7.27 9.63
CA GLY A 121 11.79 -8.16 9.64
C GLY A 121 11.69 -9.29 8.61
N GLU A 122 10.51 -9.87 8.43
CA GLU A 122 10.27 -10.88 7.39
C GLU A 122 10.38 -10.27 5.97
N MET A 123 9.87 -9.04 5.75
CA MET A 123 10.07 -8.33 4.49
C MET A 123 11.56 -8.05 4.23
N HIS A 124 12.31 -7.69 5.28
CA HIS A 124 13.76 -7.53 5.17
C HIS A 124 14.45 -8.86 4.85
N ARG A 125 14.06 -9.95 5.52
CA ARG A 125 14.66 -11.29 5.32
C ARG A 125 14.53 -11.76 3.88
N VAL A 126 13.35 -11.62 3.28
CA VAL A 126 13.10 -12.13 1.92
C VAL A 126 13.64 -11.25 0.81
N LEU A 127 13.99 -9.99 1.09
CA LEU A 127 14.67 -9.11 0.15
C LEU A 127 16.12 -9.51 -0.04
N LYS A 128 16.62 -9.46 -1.28
CA LYS A 128 18.04 -9.56 -1.59
C LYS A 128 18.83 -8.38 -0.98
N PRO A 129 20.12 -8.54 -0.66
CA PRO A 129 20.99 -7.40 -0.36
C PRO A 129 20.90 -6.35 -1.46
N GLY A 130 20.66 -5.09 -1.09
CA GLY A 130 20.41 -4.00 -2.04
C GLY A 130 19.02 -3.98 -2.69
N GLY A 131 18.15 -4.94 -2.38
CA GLY A 131 16.75 -4.96 -2.79
C GLY A 131 15.91 -3.91 -2.05
N PHE A 132 14.70 -3.63 -2.52
CA PHE A 132 13.89 -2.51 -2.07
C PHE A 132 12.57 -2.94 -1.46
N LEU A 133 12.19 -2.27 -0.38
CA LEU A 133 10.86 -2.30 0.21
C LEU A 133 10.12 -1.00 -0.16
N PHE A 134 8.96 -1.14 -0.79
CA PHE A 134 7.98 -0.07 -0.87
C PHE A 134 6.84 -0.38 0.09
N ILE A 135 6.71 0.40 1.13
CA ILE A 135 5.64 0.24 2.12
C ILE A 135 4.74 1.47 2.15
N ARG A 136 3.43 1.24 2.11
CA ARG A 136 2.41 2.25 2.36
C ARG A 136 1.60 1.83 3.57
N VAL A 137 1.36 2.79 4.46
CA VAL A 137 0.52 2.64 5.66
C VAL A 137 -0.33 3.89 5.88
N PRO A 138 -1.46 3.80 6.59
CA PRO A 138 -2.24 4.97 6.96
C PRO A 138 -1.47 5.88 7.91
N ALA A 139 -1.64 7.19 7.74
CA ALA A 139 -0.93 8.22 8.49
C ALA A 139 -1.76 8.72 9.67
N PHE A 140 -1.08 9.07 10.77
CA PHE A 140 -1.55 9.79 11.95
C PHE A 140 -2.71 9.16 12.72
N MET A 141 -2.46 8.71 13.95
CA MET A 141 -3.47 8.14 14.84
C MET A 141 -4.68 9.06 15.07
N TRP A 142 -4.48 10.39 15.09
CA TRP A 142 -5.57 11.36 15.25
C TRP A 142 -6.54 11.42 14.05
N LEU A 143 -6.17 10.82 12.90
CA LEU A 143 -7.06 10.63 11.75
C LEU A 143 -7.90 9.35 11.83
N ARG A 144 -7.78 8.55 12.89
CA ARG A 144 -8.57 7.34 13.06
C ARG A 144 -10.07 7.64 12.98
N SER A 145 -10.81 6.78 12.32
CA SER A 145 -12.25 6.92 12.11
C SER A 145 -12.92 5.54 12.02
N SER A 146 -14.25 5.49 11.99
CA SER A 146 -15.01 4.25 11.79
C SER A 146 -14.59 3.45 10.54
N HIS A 147 -13.98 4.09 9.56
CA HIS A 147 -13.39 3.44 8.40
C HIS A 147 -12.23 2.50 8.77
N ASP A 148 -11.41 2.89 9.75
CA ASP A 148 -10.32 2.04 10.23
C ASP A 148 -10.85 0.78 10.92
N ASP A 149 -11.97 0.90 11.64
CA ASP A 149 -12.60 -0.24 12.32
C ASP A 149 -13.20 -1.22 11.28
N GLU A 150 -13.78 -0.72 10.19
CA GLU A 150 -14.28 -1.54 9.09
C GLU A 150 -13.17 -2.30 8.35
N LEU A 151 -11.99 -1.68 8.19
CA LEU A 151 -10.83 -2.29 7.52
C LEU A 151 -9.88 -3.02 8.46
N GLU A 152 -10.24 -3.13 9.75
CA GLU A 152 -9.36 -3.71 10.79
C GLU A 152 -7.99 -3.03 10.85
N THR A 153 -7.97 -1.70 10.66
CA THR A 153 -6.76 -0.90 10.78
C THR A 153 -6.54 -0.54 12.24
N PHE A 154 -5.60 -1.19 12.90
CA PHE A 154 -5.32 -0.96 14.32
C PHE A 154 -4.39 0.20 14.55
N TYR A 155 -3.50 0.52 13.59
CA TYR A 155 -2.47 1.51 13.78
C TYR A 155 -2.27 2.43 12.58
N ARG A 156 -1.93 3.71 12.87
CA ARG A 156 -1.57 4.74 11.90
C ARG A 156 -0.24 5.36 12.28
N TYR A 157 0.64 5.53 11.32
CA TYR A 157 2.04 5.87 11.55
C TYR A 157 2.34 7.35 11.40
N LYS A 158 3.35 7.80 12.14
CA LYS A 158 4.13 8.99 11.82
C LYS A 158 5.38 8.59 11.01
N ARG A 159 5.86 9.50 10.18
CA ARG A 159 7.02 9.23 9.30
C ARG A 159 8.26 8.84 10.09
N GLU A 160 8.55 9.58 11.14
CA GLU A 160 9.73 9.38 11.99
C GLU A 160 9.72 7.99 12.66
N GLU A 161 8.55 7.56 13.08
CA GLU A 161 8.35 6.26 13.72
C GLU A 161 8.60 5.10 12.76
N LEU A 162 7.92 5.10 11.59
CA LEU A 162 8.11 4.04 10.60
C LEU A 162 9.55 4.01 10.09
N SER A 163 10.13 5.18 9.80
CA SER A 163 11.51 5.27 9.34
C SER A 163 12.50 4.73 10.37
N SER A 164 12.33 5.08 11.66
CA SER A 164 13.19 4.57 12.73
C SER A 164 13.08 3.05 12.91
N ARG A 165 11.86 2.47 12.77
CA ARG A 165 11.68 1.01 12.80
C ARG A 165 12.43 0.34 11.65
N LEU A 166 12.28 0.84 10.44
CA LEU A 166 12.94 0.30 9.25
C LEU A 166 14.46 0.38 9.38
N VAL A 167 15.01 1.50 9.87
CA VAL A 167 16.46 1.66 10.08
C VAL A 167 16.99 0.67 11.12
N ARG A 168 16.29 0.46 12.25
CA ARG A 168 16.68 -0.55 13.24
C ARG A 168 16.70 -1.97 12.69
N LEU A 169 15.87 -2.26 11.69
CA LEU A 169 15.81 -3.55 11.02
C LEU A 169 16.80 -3.70 9.85
N GLY A 170 17.69 -2.72 9.65
CA GLY A 170 18.75 -2.81 8.64
C GLY A 170 18.41 -2.20 7.27
N PHE A 171 17.32 -1.43 7.19
CA PHE A 171 17.01 -0.68 5.99
C PHE A 171 17.67 0.72 5.97
N THR A 172 17.99 1.18 4.77
CA THR A 172 18.32 2.58 4.48
C THR A 172 17.10 3.24 3.83
N ILE A 173 16.63 4.35 4.38
CA ILE A 173 15.48 5.09 3.81
C ILE A 173 15.97 5.93 2.63
N GLU A 174 15.59 5.53 1.44
CA GLU A 174 15.91 6.28 0.21
C GLU A 174 14.93 7.43 0.00
N TRP A 175 13.64 7.16 0.25
CA TRP A 175 12.62 8.19 0.13
C TRP A 175 11.45 7.91 1.08
N SER A 176 10.89 8.97 1.68
CA SER A 176 9.69 8.87 2.50
C SER A 176 8.89 10.15 2.43
N SER A 177 7.58 10.05 2.28
CA SER A 177 6.65 11.18 2.20
C SER A 177 5.25 10.77 2.64
N TYR A 178 4.49 11.73 3.13
CA TYR A 178 3.05 11.53 3.18
C TYR A 178 2.47 11.60 1.77
N ALA A 179 1.35 10.92 1.54
CA ALA A 179 0.62 10.86 0.29
C ALA A 179 -0.88 11.13 0.51
N ASN A 180 -1.62 11.41 -0.55
CA ASN A 180 -2.97 11.98 -0.49
C ASN A 180 -2.99 13.35 0.24
N GLY A 181 -1.91 14.11 0.13
CA GLY A 181 -1.76 15.39 0.78
C GLY A 181 -2.54 16.51 0.09
N PHE A 182 -2.62 16.48 -1.23
CA PHE A 182 -3.39 17.49 -1.98
C PHE A 182 -4.89 17.38 -1.74
N LEU A 183 -5.40 16.19 -1.46
CA LEU A 183 -6.80 15.97 -1.07
C LEU A 183 -7.03 16.04 0.44
N PHE A 184 -5.96 16.12 1.23
CA PHE A 184 -6.01 16.11 2.69
C PHE A 184 -6.96 17.17 3.29
N PRO A 185 -6.94 18.47 2.86
CA PRO A 185 -7.83 19.48 3.41
C PRO A 185 -9.31 19.15 3.17
N VAL A 186 -9.65 18.63 1.99
CA VAL A 186 -11.03 18.26 1.62
C VAL A 186 -11.52 17.09 2.48
N ILE A 187 -10.69 16.07 2.65
CA ILE A 187 -11.05 14.89 3.43
C ILE A 187 -11.11 15.23 4.92
N LEU A 188 -10.20 16.06 5.41
CA LEU A 188 -10.23 16.55 6.79
C LEU A 188 -11.52 17.32 7.07
N LEU A 189 -11.89 18.26 6.20
CA LEU A 189 -13.14 19.00 6.32
C LEU A 189 -14.37 18.07 6.34
N ARG A 190 -14.42 17.08 5.44
CA ARG A 190 -15.47 16.07 5.42
C ARG A 190 -15.54 15.29 6.74
N ARG A 191 -14.40 14.91 7.32
CA ARG A 191 -14.35 14.20 8.61
C ARG A 191 -14.82 15.07 9.77
N LEU A 192 -14.46 16.36 9.78
CA LEU A 192 -14.94 17.32 10.78
C LEU A 192 -16.47 17.50 10.71
N ILE A 193 -17.03 17.65 9.51
CA ILE A 193 -18.48 17.75 9.29
C ILE A 193 -19.18 16.47 9.78
N LYS A 194 -18.58 15.30 9.55
CA LYS A 194 -19.12 14.02 10.01
C LYS A 194 -19.10 13.90 11.56
N HIS A 195 -18.09 14.41 12.23
CA HIS A 195 -18.04 14.49 13.69
C HIS A 195 -19.14 15.38 14.28
N LEU A 196 -19.64 16.36 13.52
CA LEU A 196 -20.79 17.20 13.89
C LEU A 196 -22.15 16.51 13.63
N GLY A 197 -22.16 15.21 13.31
CA GLY A 197 -23.39 14.42 13.10
C GLY A 197 -24.01 14.59 11.70
N ILE A 198 -23.37 15.31 10.80
CA ILE A 198 -23.88 15.56 9.46
C ILE A 198 -23.22 14.57 8.47
N GLY A 199 -24.00 13.55 8.06
CA GLY A 199 -23.60 12.57 7.03
C GLY A 199 -23.27 11.17 7.57
N LYS A 200 -23.74 10.14 6.85
CA LYS A 200 -23.44 8.73 7.10
C LYS A 200 -22.63 8.16 5.92
N GLY A 201 -21.66 7.32 6.19
CA GLY A 201 -20.92 6.56 5.15
C GLY A 201 -19.42 6.44 5.41
N THR A 202 -18.79 5.46 4.79
CA THR A 202 -17.34 5.19 4.87
C THR A 202 -16.59 5.91 3.77
N ASP A 203 -15.29 6.14 3.96
CA ASP A 203 -14.46 6.86 3.00
C ASP A 203 -14.09 6.02 1.75
N VAL A 204 -14.31 4.70 1.79
CA VAL A 204 -13.99 3.75 0.68
C VAL A 204 -15.20 3.44 -0.21
N LYS A 205 -16.40 3.82 0.19
CA LYS A 205 -17.57 3.59 -0.68
C LYS A 205 -17.46 4.46 -1.93
N PRO A 206 -17.88 3.93 -3.09
CA PRO A 206 -17.99 4.74 -4.29
C PRO A 206 -18.70 6.05 -4.01
N LEU A 207 -18.31 7.10 -4.71
CA LEU A 207 -18.99 8.39 -4.61
C LEU A 207 -20.50 8.18 -4.79
N PRO A 208 -21.34 8.88 -4.01
CA PRO A 208 -22.79 8.80 -4.16
C PRO A 208 -23.22 8.98 -5.62
N ARG A 209 -24.31 8.29 -6.03
CA ARG A 209 -24.91 8.49 -7.35
C ARG A 209 -25.13 9.99 -7.59
N GLY A 210 -24.57 10.54 -8.68
CA GLY A 210 -24.56 11.97 -9.00
C GLY A 210 -23.23 12.69 -8.74
N LEU A 211 -22.30 12.12 -7.96
CA LEU A 211 -20.96 12.70 -7.73
C LEU A 211 -19.85 11.97 -8.49
N GLY A 212 -20.18 11.00 -9.35
CA GLY A 212 -19.20 10.25 -10.15
C GLY A 212 -18.32 11.13 -11.05
N TRP A 213 -18.77 12.33 -11.40
CA TRP A 213 -17.99 13.30 -12.15
C TRP A 213 -16.77 13.85 -11.38
N LEU A 214 -16.72 13.68 -10.05
CA LEU A 214 -15.57 14.02 -9.23
C LEU A 214 -14.41 13.02 -9.35
N ASP A 215 -14.68 11.80 -9.82
CA ASP A 215 -13.67 10.74 -9.95
C ASP A 215 -12.46 11.19 -10.80
N PRO A 216 -12.64 11.72 -12.03
CA PRO A 216 -11.53 12.24 -12.82
C PRO A 216 -10.86 13.47 -12.19
N VAL A 217 -11.60 14.29 -11.44
CA VAL A 217 -11.03 15.45 -10.74
C VAL A 217 -10.08 14.98 -9.64
N PHE A 218 -10.52 14.07 -8.78
CA PHE A 218 -9.68 13.52 -7.70
C PHE A 218 -8.47 12.77 -8.25
N ARG A 219 -8.67 11.99 -9.31
CA ARG A 219 -7.57 11.34 -10.04
C ARG A 219 -6.56 12.37 -10.56
N GLY A 220 -7.02 13.43 -11.21
CA GLY A 220 -6.17 14.52 -11.72
C GLY A 220 -5.37 15.24 -10.61
N ILE A 221 -5.97 15.43 -9.43
CA ILE A 221 -5.27 16.02 -8.28
C ILE A 221 -4.14 15.11 -7.80
N LEU A 222 -4.39 13.80 -7.64
CA LEU A 222 -3.35 12.85 -7.22
C LEU A 222 -2.31 12.57 -8.30
N GLN A 223 -2.65 12.71 -9.59
CA GLN A 223 -1.66 12.69 -10.66
C GLN A 223 -0.67 13.87 -10.58
N ARG A 224 -1.15 15.05 -10.16
CA ARG A 224 -0.25 16.18 -9.86
C ARG A 224 0.64 15.90 -8.68
N GLU A 225 0.12 15.21 -7.66
CA GLU A 225 0.92 14.75 -6.52
C GLU A 225 2.00 13.75 -6.95
N ALA A 226 1.68 12.78 -7.82
CA ALA A 226 2.66 11.87 -8.40
C ALA A 226 3.78 12.62 -9.18
N LYS A 227 3.41 13.65 -9.97
CA LYS A 227 4.40 14.52 -10.64
C LYS A 227 5.26 15.31 -9.64
N TRP A 228 4.68 15.73 -8.53
CA TRP A 228 5.40 16.38 -7.43
C TRP A 228 6.46 15.45 -6.83
N PHE A 229 6.11 14.18 -6.59
CA PHE A 229 7.05 13.17 -6.10
C PHE A 229 8.13 12.83 -7.13
N LYS A 230 7.78 12.78 -8.42
CA LYS A 230 8.76 12.60 -9.50
C LYS A 230 9.85 13.67 -9.50
N SER A 231 9.56 14.89 -9.06
CA SER A 231 10.54 15.97 -8.91
C SER A 231 11.37 15.88 -7.60
N GLY A 232 11.30 14.75 -6.87
CA GLY A 232 12.03 14.53 -5.62
C GLY A 232 11.44 15.22 -4.39
N LYS A 233 10.35 15.96 -4.56
CA LYS A 233 9.70 16.70 -3.47
C LYS A 233 8.90 15.76 -2.56
N ARG A 234 8.63 16.22 -1.34
CA ARG A 234 7.91 15.48 -0.29
C ARG A 234 6.77 16.32 0.25
N LEU A 235 5.76 15.66 0.82
CA LEU A 235 4.65 16.32 1.49
C LEU A 235 4.78 16.17 3.02
N PRO A 236 4.51 17.23 3.78
CA PRO A 236 4.60 17.20 5.24
C PRO A 236 3.36 16.56 5.89
N LEU A 237 2.24 16.45 5.17
CA LEU A 237 0.97 15.93 5.63
C LEU A 237 0.26 15.15 4.53
N GLY A 238 -0.56 14.17 4.90
CA GLY A 238 -1.38 13.36 4.00
C GLY A 238 -2.13 12.27 4.76
N LEU A 239 -2.96 11.51 4.05
CA LEU A 239 -3.75 10.44 4.65
C LEU A 239 -2.97 9.12 4.75
N SER A 240 -2.01 8.93 3.88
CA SER A 240 -1.13 7.76 3.83
C SER A 240 0.32 8.20 4.03
N LEU A 241 1.13 7.30 4.52
CA LEU A 241 2.58 7.44 4.61
C LEU A 241 3.22 6.39 3.70
N ILE A 242 4.18 6.81 2.89
CA ILE A 242 4.97 5.92 2.04
C ILE A 242 6.42 5.98 2.49
N CYS A 243 7.05 4.82 2.66
CA CYS A 243 8.49 4.68 2.77
C CYS A 243 8.99 3.77 1.65
N TYR A 244 10.04 4.23 0.98
CA TYR A 244 10.81 3.48 0.01
C TYR A 244 12.21 3.29 0.58
N ALA A 245 12.56 2.05 0.89
CA ALA A 245 13.73 1.73 1.67
C ALA A 245 14.53 0.59 1.03
N ARG A 246 15.84 0.66 1.10
CA ARG A 246 16.76 -0.34 0.56
C ARG A 246 17.29 -1.23 1.68
N LYS A 247 17.30 -2.54 1.47
CA LYS A 247 18.00 -3.47 2.35
C LYS A 247 19.49 -3.20 2.30
N GLY A 248 20.10 -2.95 3.47
CA GLY A 248 21.56 -2.80 3.58
C GLY A 248 22.28 -4.04 3.04
N SER A 249 23.49 -3.84 2.51
CA SER A 249 24.39 -4.96 2.27
C SER A 249 24.88 -5.48 3.63
N PRO A 250 25.08 -6.79 3.81
CA PRO A 250 25.78 -7.28 4.97
C PRO A 250 27.16 -6.62 5.04
N PRO A 251 27.67 -6.34 6.25
CA PRO A 251 28.99 -5.74 6.46
C PRO A 251 30.11 -6.59 5.88
#